data_099400789b268202b60ae1e6f22b4b02
#
_entry.id   099400789b268202b60ae1e6f22b4b02
#
_cell.length_a   1.000
_cell.length_b   1.000
_cell.length_c   1.000
_cell.angle_alpha   90.00
_cell.angle_beta   90.00
_cell.angle_gamma   90.00
#
_symmetry.space_group_name_H-M   'P 1'
#
loop_
_entity.id
_entity.type
_entity.pdbx_description
1 polymer ?
#
loop_
_entity_poly.entity_id
_entity_poly.type
_entity_poly.pdbx_seq_one_letter_code
_entity_poly.pdbx_strand_id
1 'polypeptide(L)'
;AANYDIGHLFGASGGGGNAGCIGCVCSADDTKGRGITSPADGIPQGDNFDIDYVVHEVGHQLGGNHTFSQSNESTGVNKEVGSGITIMGYAGITNQDVAPHSIDVFHQASIAQIQANLPTRPCPAGQIITMTANQPPVVSPVPNYTIPITTPFALTGSATDPNGDPITYNWEQN
;
A
#
# COMPACT_ATOMS: atom_id res chain seq x y z
N ALA A 1 -7.35 23.77 14.12
CA ALA A 1 -6.75 22.77 13.24
C ALA A 1 -7.03 23.17 11.80
N ALA A 2 -6.04 23.00 10.90
CA ALA A 2 -6.22 23.28 9.49
C ALA A 2 -7.28 22.34 8.88
N ASN A 3 -8.11 22.84 7.97
CA ASN A 3 -9.18 22.08 7.31
C ASN A 3 -8.59 21.22 6.16
N TYR A 4 -7.74 20.26 6.49
CA TYR A 4 -7.20 19.27 5.54
C TYR A 4 -7.06 17.93 6.24
N ASP A 5 -7.08 16.85 5.48
CA ASP A 5 -7.02 15.49 6.00
C ASP A 5 -5.59 14.95 6.04
N ILE A 6 -4.80 15.24 5.01
CA ILE A 6 -3.35 15.03 4.95
C ILE A 6 -2.68 16.23 4.29
N GLY A 7 -1.44 16.52 4.64
CA GLY A 7 -0.57 17.47 3.94
C GLY A 7 0.69 16.76 3.45
N HIS A 8 1.07 17.03 2.20
CA HIS A 8 2.22 16.40 1.57
C HIS A 8 2.97 17.41 0.70
N LEU A 9 4.26 17.56 0.94
CA LEU A 9 5.13 18.45 0.17
C LEU A 9 5.82 17.67 -0.94
N PHE A 10 5.75 18.17 -2.15
CA PHE A 10 6.51 17.65 -3.29
C PHE A 10 7.77 18.48 -3.51
N GLY A 11 8.90 17.81 -3.43
CA GLY A 11 10.21 18.39 -3.69
C GLY A 11 10.76 17.94 -5.05
N ALA A 12 11.80 18.61 -5.53
CA ALA A 12 12.51 18.30 -6.78
C ALA A 12 14.02 18.13 -6.55
N SER A 13 14.44 18.00 -5.31
CA SER A 13 15.84 17.80 -4.95
C SER A 13 15.97 16.95 -3.69
N GLY A 14 17.06 16.24 -3.56
CA GLY A 14 17.25 15.26 -2.50
C GLY A 14 16.97 13.87 -3.03
N GLY A 15 16.26 13.03 -2.35
CA GLY A 15 15.91 11.68 -2.79
C GLY A 15 15.17 10.94 -1.69
N GLY A 16 14.09 10.31 -2.06
CA GLY A 16 13.24 9.55 -1.17
C GLY A 16 12.04 10.31 -0.67
N GLY A 17 11.31 9.69 0.24
CA GLY A 17 10.13 10.22 0.87
C GLY A 17 10.17 10.05 2.39
N ASN A 18 9.25 10.72 3.05
CA ASN A 18 8.97 10.53 4.46
C ASN A 18 7.52 10.94 4.71
N ALA A 19 6.71 10.00 5.09
CA ALA A 19 5.31 10.27 5.44
C ALA A 19 5.15 11.13 6.70
N GLY A 20 6.20 11.23 7.52
CA GLY A 20 6.18 11.93 8.80
C GLY A 20 5.39 11.21 9.89
N CYS A 21 4.65 10.20 9.53
CA CYS A 21 3.82 9.40 10.43
C CYS A 21 3.23 8.17 9.71
N ILE A 22 2.80 7.17 10.45
CA ILE A 22 1.99 6.08 9.91
C ILE A 22 0.58 6.21 10.47
N GLY A 23 -0.41 6.28 9.55
CA GLY A 23 -1.82 6.35 9.89
C GLY A 23 -2.27 7.67 10.52
N CYS A 24 -1.65 8.78 10.22
CA CYS A 24 -2.01 10.08 10.79
C CYS A 24 -3.05 10.88 10.01
N VAL A 25 -3.62 10.31 8.96
CA VAL A 25 -4.72 10.96 8.24
C VAL A 25 -5.76 11.49 9.23
N CYS A 26 -6.23 12.68 9.01
CA CYS A 26 -7.21 13.37 9.86
C CYS A 26 -6.81 13.53 11.34
N SER A 27 -5.54 13.34 11.73
CA SER A 27 -5.14 13.60 13.11
C SER A 27 -5.43 15.05 13.54
N ALA A 28 -5.69 15.26 14.83
CA ALA A 28 -6.03 16.58 15.35
C ALA A 28 -4.83 17.53 15.45
N ASP A 29 -3.63 16.99 15.37
CA ASP A 29 -2.35 17.72 15.43
C ASP A 29 -1.76 17.99 14.04
N ASP A 30 -0.53 18.49 13.99
CA ASP A 30 0.19 18.83 12.77
C ASP A 30 0.88 17.61 12.11
N THR A 31 0.84 16.43 12.70
CA THR A 31 1.52 15.23 12.14
C THR A 31 0.97 14.85 10.79
N LYS A 32 -0.32 15.05 10.54
CA LYS A 32 -0.97 14.83 9.26
C LYS A 32 -0.44 15.70 8.10
N GLY A 33 0.32 16.75 8.41
CA GLY A 33 0.89 17.68 7.43
C GLY A 33 2.40 17.52 7.21
N ARG A 34 3.02 16.44 7.68
CA ARG A 34 4.46 16.26 7.66
C ARG A 34 4.99 15.43 6.50
N GLY A 35 4.12 14.96 5.61
CA GLY A 35 4.53 14.18 4.47
C GLY A 35 5.40 14.98 3.49
N ILE A 36 6.44 14.35 2.95
CA ILE A 36 7.30 14.90 1.90
C ILE A 36 7.69 13.78 0.95
N THR A 37 7.71 14.09 -0.33
CA THR A 37 8.28 13.24 -1.38
C THR A 37 9.18 14.06 -2.28
N SER A 38 10.36 13.52 -2.57
CA SER A 38 11.33 14.12 -3.50
C SER A 38 12.04 12.99 -4.23
N PRO A 39 12.01 12.95 -5.58
CA PRO A 39 12.53 11.83 -6.34
C PRO A 39 14.05 11.73 -6.23
N ALA A 40 14.56 10.49 -6.22
CA ALA A 40 16.01 10.24 -6.16
C ALA A 40 16.73 10.68 -7.45
N ASP A 41 16.05 10.64 -8.58
CA ASP A 41 16.55 11.05 -9.89
C ASP A 41 16.42 12.57 -10.16
N GLY A 42 15.79 13.32 -9.24
CA GLY A 42 15.59 14.77 -9.32
C GLY A 42 14.46 15.21 -10.24
N ILE A 43 13.67 14.29 -10.78
CA ILE A 43 12.56 14.58 -11.70
C ILE A 43 11.23 14.23 -11.03
N PRO A 44 10.46 15.23 -10.51
CA PRO A 44 9.21 14.97 -9.79
C PRO A 44 8.02 14.75 -10.75
N GLN A 45 8.11 13.74 -11.60
CA GLN A 45 7.08 13.38 -12.58
C GLN A 45 7.19 11.94 -13.05
N GLY A 46 6.07 11.39 -13.53
CA GLY A 46 5.98 10.07 -14.13
C GLY A 46 5.84 8.96 -13.11
N ASP A 47 5.70 7.76 -13.63
CA ASP A 47 5.31 6.57 -12.87
C ASP A 47 6.21 6.30 -11.66
N ASN A 48 7.52 6.37 -11.85
CA ASN A 48 8.48 6.20 -10.75
C ASN A 48 8.24 7.21 -9.60
N PHE A 49 8.00 8.49 -9.92
CA PHE A 49 7.72 9.48 -8.88
C PHE A 49 6.34 9.29 -8.27
N ASP A 50 5.33 9.07 -9.12
CA ASP A 50 3.94 9.05 -8.69
C ASP A 50 3.65 7.79 -7.84
N ILE A 51 4.13 6.62 -8.26
CA ILE A 51 3.84 5.32 -7.64
C ILE A 51 4.88 4.96 -6.56
N ASP A 52 6.17 4.93 -6.93
CA ASP A 52 7.22 4.43 -6.03
C ASP A 52 7.50 5.39 -4.87
N TYR A 53 7.15 6.68 -5.02
CA TYR A 53 7.39 7.68 -3.98
C TYR A 53 6.10 8.30 -3.44
N VAL A 54 5.29 8.99 -4.26
CA VAL A 54 4.14 9.74 -3.74
C VAL A 54 3.09 8.82 -3.14
N VAL A 55 2.63 7.81 -3.90
CA VAL A 55 1.60 6.89 -3.43
C VAL A 55 2.11 6.04 -2.27
N HIS A 56 3.41 5.68 -2.26
CA HIS A 56 4.05 5.00 -1.14
C HIS A 56 3.94 5.81 0.16
N GLU A 57 4.39 7.06 0.15
CA GLU A 57 4.37 7.91 1.35
C GLU A 57 2.93 8.26 1.80
N VAL A 58 2.02 8.48 0.85
CA VAL A 58 0.60 8.63 1.16
C VAL A 58 0.03 7.34 1.75
N GLY A 59 0.45 6.18 1.27
CA GLY A 59 0.11 4.88 1.85
C GLY A 59 0.48 4.79 3.33
N HIS A 60 1.65 5.29 3.73
CA HIS A 60 2.04 5.41 5.14
C HIS A 60 1.11 6.37 5.91
N GLN A 61 0.83 7.54 5.37
CA GLN A 61 -0.09 8.49 6.01
C GLN A 61 -1.49 7.90 6.22
N LEU A 62 -1.93 6.99 5.34
CA LEU A 62 -3.19 6.26 5.46
C LEU A 62 -3.11 5.05 6.41
N GLY A 63 -1.93 4.55 6.76
CA GLY A 63 -1.74 3.49 7.76
C GLY A 63 -1.01 2.25 7.27
N GLY A 64 -0.53 2.22 6.03
CA GLY A 64 0.29 1.12 5.49
C GLY A 64 1.69 1.11 6.07
N ASN A 65 2.22 -0.07 6.38
CA ASN A 65 3.63 -0.31 6.67
C ASN A 65 4.31 -0.99 5.48
N HIS A 66 5.66 -1.00 5.48
CA HIS A 66 6.40 -1.69 4.44
C HIS A 66 6.09 -3.18 4.39
N THR A 67 6.01 -3.71 3.18
CA THR A 67 5.70 -5.12 2.91
C THR A 67 6.90 -5.97 2.57
N PHE A 68 8.06 -5.38 2.26
CA PHE A 68 9.29 -6.09 1.93
C PHE A 68 9.79 -6.99 3.07
N SER A 69 10.49 -8.08 2.74
CA SER A 69 11.08 -9.00 3.71
C SER A 69 12.62 -8.93 3.79
N GLN A 70 13.26 -8.07 3.03
CA GLN A 70 14.71 -7.85 3.11
C GLN A 70 15.20 -7.40 4.49
N SER A 71 14.33 -6.72 5.24
CA SER A 71 14.53 -6.44 6.66
C SER A 71 13.21 -6.63 7.41
N ASN A 72 13.29 -7.12 8.64
CA ASN A 72 12.11 -7.30 9.47
C ASN A 72 11.89 -6.07 10.34
N GLU A 73 10.84 -5.32 10.06
CA GLU A 73 10.43 -4.13 10.83
C GLU A 73 9.48 -4.46 11.98
N SER A 74 9.19 -5.74 12.20
CA SER A 74 8.28 -6.22 13.26
C SER A 74 6.85 -5.67 13.18
N THR A 75 6.42 -5.27 11.99
CA THR A 75 5.07 -4.73 11.73
C THR A 75 4.04 -5.83 11.44
N GLY A 76 4.50 -7.07 11.23
CA GLY A 76 3.66 -8.24 10.89
C GLY A 76 3.22 -8.29 9.43
N VAL A 77 3.64 -7.36 8.59
CA VAL A 77 3.26 -7.28 7.17
C VAL A 77 4.45 -7.38 6.21
N ASN A 78 5.61 -7.79 6.68
CA ASN A 78 6.78 -8.08 5.84
C ASN A 78 6.55 -9.41 5.10
N LYS A 79 5.77 -9.39 4.03
CA LYS A 79 5.25 -10.54 3.28
C LYS A 79 5.92 -10.76 1.92
N GLU A 80 6.34 -9.67 1.28
CA GLU A 80 6.90 -9.70 -0.06
C GLU A 80 8.37 -10.09 -0.04
N VAL A 81 8.77 -10.96 -0.98
CA VAL A 81 10.16 -11.43 -1.08
C VAL A 81 11.11 -10.28 -1.42
N GLY A 82 12.25 -10.23 -0.76
CA GLY A 82 13.30 -9.23 -1.02
C GLY A 82 12.79 -7.81 -0.82
N SER A 83 12.94 -6.98 -1.85
CA SER A 83 12.43 -5.60 -1.89
C SER A 83 10.91 -5.49 -1.91
N GLY A 84 10.20 -6.56 -2.25
CA GLY A 84 8.81 -6.46 -2.67
C GLY A 84 8.65 -5.85 -4.05
N ILE A 85 7.43 -5.87 -4.57
CA ILE A 85 7.06 -5.29 -5.88
C ILE A 85 5.81 -4.42 -5.82
N THR A 86 5.08 -4.43 -4.71
CA THR A 86 3.89 -3.58 -4.55
C THR A 86 4.26 -2.21 -4.00
N ILE A 87 3.30 -1.30 -3.98
CA ILE A 87 3.50 0.12 -3.62
C ILE A 87 4.23 0.28 -2.27
N MET A 88 3.92 -0.53 -1.25
CA MET A 88 4.58 -0.44 0.05
C MET A 88 5.88 -1.27 0.13
N GLY A 89 6.35 -1.83 -0.98
CA GLY A 89 7.68 -2.39 -1.14
C GLY A 89 8.75 -1.32 -1.42
N TYR A 90 9.96 -1.78 -1.73
CA TYR A 90 11.12 -0.94 -2.08
C TYR A 90 11.77 -1.40 -3.39
N ALA A 91 10.96 -1.72 -4.39
CA ALA A 91 11.45 -2.15 -5.69
C ALA A 91 12.38 -1.08 -6.31
N GLY A 92 13.51 -1.52 -6.82
CA GLY A 92 14.48 -0.67 -7.52
C GLY A 92 15.44 0.15 -6.65
N ILE A 93 15.32 0.10 -5.31
CA ILE A 93 16.14 0.94 -4.42
C ILE A 93 16.91 0.16 -3.36
N THR A 94 17.01 -1.16 -3.49
CA THR A 94 17.68 -2.02 -2.51
C THR A 94 18.74 -2.90 -3.18
N ASN A 95 19.52 -3.62 -2.38
CA ASN A 95 20.43 -4.65 -2.89
C ASN A 95 19.77 -6.04 -2.99
N GLN A 96 18.48 -6.15 -2.71
CA GLN A 96 17.70 -7.38 -2.81
C GLN A 96 16.47 -7.16 -3.71
N ASP A 97 16.63 -6.33 -4.73
CA ASP A 97 15.55 -6.01 -5.65
C ASP A 97 15.07 -7.24 -6.42
N VAL A 98 13.76 -7.40 -6.45
CA VAL A 98 13.06 -8.42 -7.25
C VAL A 98 12.38 -7.82 -8.49
N ALA A 99 12.30 -6.49 -8.55
CA ALA A 99 11.82 -5.73 -9.70
C ALA A 99 12.48 -4.34 -9.71
N PRO A 100 12.60 -3.68 -10.89
CA PRO A 100 13.19 -2.34 -10.99
C PRO A 100 12.29 -1.22 -10.48
N HIS A 101 10.97 -1.43 -10.43
CA HIS A 101 9.94 -0.49 -9.99
C HIS A 101 8.78 -1.24 -9.36
N SER A 102 7.97 -0.54 -8.58
CA SER A 102 6.74 -1.06 -8.03
C SER A 102 5.68 -1.26 -9.14
N ILE A 103 4.79 -2.20 -8.93
CA ILE A 103 3.54 -2.31 -9.70
C ILE A 103 2.46 -1.45 -9.05
N ASP A 104 1.48 -0.99 -9.84
CA ASP A 104 0.45 -0.01 -9.43
C ASP A 104 -0.63 -0.60 -8.53
N VAL A 105 -0.24 -1.45 -7.58
CA VAL A 105 -1.18 -2.07 -6.64
C VAL A 105 -0.61 -2.07 -5.21
N PHE A 106 -1.50 -1.92 -4.24
CA PHE A 106 -1.17 -2.23 -2.85
C PHE A 106 -1.27 -3.72 -2.59
N HIS A 107 -0.32 -4.27 -1.84
CA HIS A 107 -0.43 -5.62 -1.30
C HIS A 107 -1.69 -5.74 -0.42
N GLN A 108 -2.30 -6.93 -0.37
CA GLN A 108 -3.48 -7.19 0.45
C GLN A 108 -3.28 -6.78 1.92
N ALA A 109 -2.09 -7.02 2.48
CA ALA A 109 -1.76 -6.63 3.84
C ALA A 109 -1.81 -5.09 4.03
N SER A 110 -1.35 -4.31 3.05
CA SER A 110 -1.42 -2.84 3.08
C SER A 110 -2.86 -2.36 3.01
N ILE A 111 -3.67 -2.94 2.12
CA ILE A 111 -5.10 -2.64 2.03
C ILE A 111 -5.79 -2.90 3.37
N ALA A 112 -5.51 -4.05 4.00
CA ALA A 112 -6.08 -4.39 5.30
C ALA A 112 -5.70 -3.40 6.40
N GLN A 113 -4.42 -2.97 6.46
CA GLN A 113 -3.97 -1.96 7.42
C GLN A 113 -4.64 -0.60 7.21
N ILE A 114 -4.71 -0.13 5.97
CA ILE A 114 -5.38 1.14 5.63
C ILE A 114 -6.86 1.08 5.99
N GLN A 115 -7.56 0.02 5.61
CA GLN A 115 -8.98 -0.18 5.95
C GLN A 115 -9.23 -0.27 7.45
N ALA A 116 -8.31 -0.85 8.21
CA ALA A 116 -8.40 -0.89 9.67
C ALA A 116 -8.12 0.47 10.32
N ASN A 117 -7.23 1.29 9.75
CA ASN A 117 -6.86 2.59 10.29
C ASN A 117 -7.94 3.65 10.03
N LEU A 118 -8.44 3.76 8.81
CA LEU A 118 -9.34 4.84 8.39
C LEU A 118 -10.57 5.03 9.30
N PRO A 119 -11.32 3.99 9.70
CA PRO A 119 -12.48 4.15 10.58
C PRO A 119 -12.15 4.64 11.99
N THR A 120 -10.89 4.53 12.42
CA THR A 120 -10.43 4.98 13.74
C THR A 120 -10.08 6.46 13.77
N ARG A 121 -10.06 7.13 12.60
CA ARG A 121 -9.61 8.51 12.45
C ARG A 121 -10.78 9.46 12.36
N PRO A 122 -10.98 10.33 13.37
CA PRO A 122 -12.00 11.35 13.31
C PRO A 122 -11.51 12.48 12.39
N CYS A 123 -12.00 12.51 11.16
CA CYS A 123 -11.74 13.65 10.29
C CYS A 123 -12.37 14.91 10.85
N PRO A 124 -11.65 16.05 11.00
CA PRO A 124 -12.20 17.29 11.47
C PRO A 124 -13.36 17.77 10.58
N ALA A 125 -14.30 18.51 11.19
CA ALA A 125 -15.44 19.13 10.50
C ALA A 125 -16.53 18.18 9.99
N GLY A 126 -16.71 17.02 10.63
CA GLY A 126 -17.85 16.15 10.33
C GLY A 126 -17.76 15.45 8.98
N GLN A 127 -16.58 15.40 8.39
CA GLN A 127 -16.32 14.51 7.25
C GLN A 127 -16.37 13.06 7.74
N ILE A 128 -17.41 12.39 7.36
CA ILE A 128 -17.62 10.99 7.64
C ILE A 128 -17.07 10.23 6.43
N ILE A 129 -16.32 9.16 6.68
CA ILE A 129 -16.07 8.17 5.63
C ILE A 129 -17.45 7.68 5.19
N THR A 130 -17.88 8.10 4.01
CA THR A 130 -19.13 7.63 3.46
C THR A 130 -18.90 6.23 2.92
N MET A 131 -19.47 5.24 3.58
CA MET A 131 -19.51 3.89 3.04
C MET A 131 -20.34 3.89 1.78
N THR A 132 -19.75 3.48 0.67
CA THR A 132 -20.50 3.26 -0.56
C THR A 132 -21.38 2.01 -0.40
N ALA A 133 -22.45 1.90 -1.20
CA ALA A 133 -23.25 0.68 -1.24
C ALA A 133 -22.51 -0.48 -1.94
N ASN A 134 -21.36 -0.22 -2.51
CA ASN A 134 -20.54 -1.23 -3.16
C ASN A 134 -20.00 -2.23 -2.14
N GLN A 135 -20.14 -3.51 -2.44
CA GLN A 135 -19.65 -4.60 -1.62
C GLN A 135 -18.35 -5.17 -2.21
N PRO A 136 -17.40 -5.61 -1.40
CA PRO A 136 -16.20 -6.24 -1.92
C PRO A 136 -16.53 -7.57 -2.61
N PRO A 137 -15.73 -7.98 -3.62
CA PRO A 137 -15.86 -9.29 -4.24
C PRO A 137 -15.74 -10.42 -3.22
N VAL A 138 -16.53 -11.46 -3.43
CA VAL A 138 -16.51 -12.69 -2.61
C VAL A 138 -15.62 -13.71 -3.30
N VAL A 139 -14.45 -13.97 -2.72
CA VAL A 139 -13.49 -14.94 -3.23
C VAL A 139 -13.89 -16.34 -2.84
N SER A 140 -13.91 -17.27 -3.81
CA SER A 140 -14.11 -18.69 -3.53
C SER A 140 -12.86 -19.27 -2.85
N PRO A 141 -13.00 -20.04 -1.76
CA PRO A 141 -11.85 -20.61 -1.09
C PRO A 141 -11.09 -21.58 -2.00
N VAL A 142 -9.78 -21.45 -2.03
CA VAL A 142 -8.90 -22.41 -2.70
C VAL A 142 -8.65 -23.57 -1.72
N PRO A 143 -8.84 -24.84 -2.13
CA PRO A 143 -8.59 -25.97 -1.24
C PRO A 143 -7.10 -26.10 -0.88
N ASN A 144 -6.83 -26.72 0.25
CA ASN A 144 -5.47 -27.07 0.63
C ASN A 144 -4.99 -28.27 -0.17
N TYR A 145 -3.75 -28.20 -0.67
CA TYR A 145 -3.10 -29.27 -1.43
C TYR A 145 -1.87 -29.78 -0.68
N THR A 146 -1.68 -31.10 -0.67
CA THR A 146 -0.43 -31.73 -0.27
C THR A 146 0.19 -32.33 -1.53
N ILE A 147 1.34 -31.83 -1.92
CA ILE A 147 2.01 -32.26 -3.13
C ILE A 147 3.47 -32.67 -2.80
N PRO A 148 4.08 -33.64 -3.54
CA PRO A 148 5.50 -33.93 -3.38
C PRO A 148 6.36 -32.69 -3.69
N ILE A 149 7.54 -32.65 -3.07
CA ILE A 149 8.51 -31.58 -3.34
C ILE A 149 8.85 -31.55 -4.84
N THR A 150 9.06 -30.38 -5.40
CA THR A 150 9.36 -30.16 -6.84
C THR A 150 8.23 -30.54 -7.81
N THR A 151 7.02 -30.80 -7.34
CA THR A 151 5.88 -31.06 -8.25
C THR A 151 5.34 -29.72 -8.79
N PRO A 152 5.28 -29.52 -10.12
CA PRO A 152 4.58 -28.38 -10.71
C PRO A 152 3.10 -28.42 -10.35
N PHE A 153 2.52 -27.25 -10.06
CA PHE A 153 1.10 -27.13 -9.77
C PHE A 153 0.52 -25.83 -10.36
N ALA A 154 -0.78 -25.79 -10.51
CA ALA A 154 -1.50 -24.60 -10.84
C ALA A 154 -2.63 -24.38 -9.81
N LEU A 155 -2.81 -23.13 -9.40
CA LEU A 155 -3.94 -22.71 -8.58
C LEU A 155 -4.94 -21.95 -9.46
N THR A 156 -6.22 -22.26 -9.29
CA THR A 156 -7.29 -21.53 -9.99
C THR A 156 -8.11 -20.78 -8.96
N GLY A 157 -8.15 -19.47 -9.09
CA GLY A 157 -8.99 -18.58 -8.28
C GLY A 157 -10.30 -18.27 -8.99
N SER A 158 -11.35 -18.06 -8.22
CA SER A 158 -12.62 -17.52 -8.69
C SER A 158 -13.24 -16.61 -7.64
N ALA A 159 -14.00 -15.63 -8.08
CA ALA A 159 -14.73 -14.72 -7.21
C ALA A 159 -16.04 -14.30 -7.90
N THR A 160 -16.97 -13.80 -7.11
CA THR A 160 -18.19 -13.14 -7.58
C THR A 160 -18.31 -11.78 -6.93
N ASP A 161 -18.77 -10.80 -7.68
CA ASP A 161 -19.06 -9.48 -7.13
C ASP A 161 -20.57 -9.34 -6.87
N PRO A 162 -20.98 -8.97 -5.64
CA PRO A 162 -22.40 -8.83 -5.29
C PRO A 162 -23.12 -7.71 -6.05
N ASN A 163 -22.40 -6.72 -6.54
CA ASN A 163 -22.94 -5.59 -7.30
C ASN A 163 -22.86 -5.85 -8.82
N GLY A 164 -22.16 -6.91 -9.23
CA GLY A 164 -21.96 -7.26 -10.64
C GLY A 164 -20.83 -6.49 -11.31
N ASP A 165 -19.92 -5.92 -10.54
CA ASP A 165 -18.78 -5.18 -11.06
C ASP A 165 -17.74 -6.10 -11.72
N PRO A 166 -17.00 -5.61 -12.73
CA PRO A 166 -15.91 -6.37 -13.34
C PRO A 166 -14.82 -6.71 -12.32
N ILE A 167 -14.35 -7.95 -12.33
CA ILE A 167 -13.33 -8.45 -11.41
C ILE A 167 -12.01 -8.66 -12.13
N THR A 168 -10.92 -8.22 -11.54
CA THR A 168 -9.54 -8.60 -11.89
C THR A 168 -8.93 -9.42 -10.76
N TYR A 169 -7.90 -10.21 -11.07
CA TYR A 169 -7.26 -11.10 -10.10
C TYR A 169 -5.78 -10.78 -9.96
N ASN A 170 -5.31 -10.73 -8.73
CA ASN A 170 -3.91 -10.70 -8.38
C ASN A 170 -3.60 -11.86 -7.42
N TRP A 171 -2.41 -12.44 -7.52
CA TRP A 171 -1.94 -13.51 -6.65
C TRP A 171 -0.77 -13.02 -5.81
N GLU A 172 -0.91 -13.12 -4.51
CA GLU A 172 0.09 -12.67 -3.54
C GLU A 172 0.39 -13.81 -2.56
N GLN A 173 1.62 -13.86 -2.09
CA GLN A 173 2.03 -14.74 -1.00
C GLN A 173 1.87 -14.00 0.33
N ASN A 174 1.24 -14.66 1.32
CA ASN A 174 1.08 -14.18 2.69
C ASN A 174 1.87 -15.02 3.68
#